data_556bdbc98649a31d25dc13b1b9f16735
#
_entry.id   556bdbc98649a31d25dc13b1b9f16735
#
_cell.length_a   1.000
_cell.length_b   1.000
_cell.length_c   1.000
_cell.angle_alpha   90.00
_cell.angle_beta   90.00
_cell.angle_gamma   90.00
#
_symmetry.space_group_name_H-M   'P 1'
#
loop_
_entity.id
_entity.type
_entity.pdbx_description
1 polymer ?
#
loop_
_entity_poly.entity_id
_entity_poly.type
_entity_poly.pdbx_seq_one_letter_code
_entity_poly.pdbx_strand_id
1 'polypeptide(L)'
;FNDRAHIIYVNSQIKDETALGKLMHDFFCTDSSKMYYPILANRVQYFKQDAKGVATMCRAMEKMRDETAHETSIKNAMTMLEDGLPYEKVAKYAGLSIEEVKELDAKKPA
;
A
#
# COMPACT_ATOMS: atom_id res chain seq x y z
N PHE A 1 5.53 -13.28 -20.55
CA PHE A 1 4.69 -14.02 -19.61
C PHE A 1 3.93 -15.12 -20.33
N ASN A 2 4.12 -16.35 -19.95
CA ASN A 2 3.43 -17.49 -20.60
C ASN A 2 2.37 -18.10 -19.67
N ASP A 3 1.71 -17.23 -18.90
CA ASP A 3 0.74 -17.55 -17.84
C ASP A 3 -0.72 -17.26 -18.24
N ARG A 4 -0.97 -17.06 -19.54
CA ARG A 4 -2.25 -16.59 -20.12
C ARG A 4 -2.67 -15.19 -19.66
N ALA A 5 -1.77 -14.42 -19.05
CA ALA A 5 -2.04 -13.03 -18.72
C ALA A 5 -1.88 -12.14 -19.96
N HIS A 6 -2.80 -11.22 -20.15
CA HIS A 6 -2.73 -10.18 -21.17
C HIS A 6 -2.49 -8.84 -20.52
N ILE A 7 -1.35 -8.20 -20.80
CA ILE A 7 -1.03 -6.87 -20.28
C ILE A 7 -1.31 -5.86 -21.38
N ILE A 8 -2.21 -4.94 -21.09
CA ILE A 8 -2.57 -3.84 -22.00
C ILE A 8 -2.03 -2.53 -21.41
N TYR A 9 -1.14 -1.89 -22.15
CA TYR A 9 -0.62 -0.57 -21.77
C TYR A 9 -1.52 0.50 -22.37
N VAL A 10 -2.05 1.38 -21.51
CA VAL A 10 -2.95 2.46 -21.89
C VAL A 10 -2.32 3.80 -21.57
N ASN A 11 -2.35 4.73 -22.52
CA ASN A 11 -1.97 6.11 -22.25
C ASN A 11 -3.08 6.80 -21.43
N SER A 12 -2.80 7.09 -20.18
CA SER A 12 -3.77 7.72 -19.26
C SER A 12 -4.13 9.17 -19.62
N GLN A 13 -3.42 9.78 -20.56
CA GLN A 13 -3.70 11.15 -21.02
C GLN A 13 -4.72 11.22 -22.16
N ILE A 14 -5.26 10.10 -22.61
CA ILE A 14 -6.34 10.04 -23.61
C ILE A 14 -7.57 10.77 -23.03
N LYS A 15 -8.08 11.76 -23.78
CA LYS A 15 -9.25 12.59 -23.41
C LYS A 15 -10.29 12.65 -24.52
N ASP A 16 -10.36 11.63 -25.34
CA ASP A 16 -11.34 11.53 -26.42
C ASP A 16 -12.71 11.04 -25.90
N GLU A 17 -13.72 11.09 -26.76
CA GLU A 17 -15.10 10.67 -26.43
C GLU A 17 -15.29 9.14 -26.46
N THR A 18 -14.23 8.37 -26.64
CA THR A 18 -14.30 6.91 -26.60
C THR A 18 -14.57 6.41 -25.18
N ALA A 19 -15.01 5.16 -25.06
CA ALA A 19 -15.19 4.51 -23.75
C ALA A 19 -13.90 4.53 -22.92
N LEU A 20 -12.73 4.33 -23.58
CA LEU A 20 -11.44 4.37 -22.93
C LEU A 20 -11.07 5.79 -22.47
N GLY A 21 -11.29 6.82 -23.30
CA GLY A 21 -11.06 8.21 -22.92
C GLY A 21 -11.90 8.65 -21.73
N LYS A 22 -13.17 8.26 -21.69
CA LYS A 22 -14.07 8.49 -20.55
C LYS A 22 -13.60 7.78 -19.28
N LEU A 23 -13.11 6.54 -19.39
CA LEU A 23 -12.55 5.79 -18.27
C LEU A 23 -11.29 6.48 -17.72
N MET A 24 -10.39 6.93 -18.60
CA MET A 24 -9.19 7.67 -18.18
C MET A 24 -9.54 9.01 -17.55
N HIS A 25 -10.56 9.71 -18.05
CA HIS A 25 -11.09 10.90 -17.37
C HIS A 25 -11.52 10.59 -15.94
N ASP A 26 -12.28 9.52 -15.72
CA ASP A 26 -12.81 9.16 -14.41
C ASP A 26 -11.70 8.81 -13.40
N PHE A 27 -10.61 8.20 -13.84
CA PHE A 27 -9.46 7.91 -12.96
C PHE A 27 -8.76 9.17 -12.43
N PHE A 28 -8.81 10.27 -13.17
CA PHE A 28 -8.27 11.57 -12.72
C PHE A 28 -9.34 12.48 -12.11
N CYS A 29 -10.61 12.11 -12.19
CA CYS A 29 -11.70 12.91 -11.68
C CYS A 29 -11.79 12.79 -10.15
N THR A 30 -11.71 13.93 -9.47
CA THR A 30 -11.82 13.99 -8.00
C THR A 30 -13.25 14.14 -7.51
N ASP A 31 -14.15 14.54 -8.40
CA ASP A 31 -15.56 14.82 -8.11
C ASP A 31 -16.44 13.73 -8.73
N SER A 32 -17.05 12.91 -7.89
CA SER A 32 -17.91 11.80 -8.34
C SER A 32 -19.10 12.23 -9.20
N SER A 33 -19.59 13.47 -9.04
CA SER A 33 -20.69 13.99 -9.83
C SER A 33 -20.34 14.27 -11.29
N LYS A 34 -19.06 14.37 -11.60
CA LYS A 34 -18.50 14.63 -12.95
C LYS A 34 -17.99 13.39 -13.66
N MET A 35 -18.10 12.22 -13.04
CA MET A 35 -17.67 10.95 -13.61
C MET A 35 -18.67 10.43 -14.64
N TYR A 36 -18.16 9.82 -15.70
CA TYR A 36 -18.98 9.21 -16.77
C TYR A 36 -19.54 7.85 -16.38
N TYR A 37 -18.78 7.07 -15.57
CA TYR A 37 -19.17 5.72 -15.17
C TYR A 37 -19.84 5.69 -13.79
N PRO A 38 -21.15 5.40 -13.71
CA PRO A 38 -21.89 5.42 -12.44
C PRO A 38 -21.32 4.48 -11.38
N ILE A 39 -20.80 3.34 -11.79
CA ILE A 39 -20.18 2.36 -10.86
C ILE A 39 -18.97 2.96 -10.17
N LEU A 40 -18.10 3.65 -10.91
CA LEU A 40 -16.93 4.35 -10.35
C LEU A 40 -17.38 5.55 -9.51
N ALA A 41 -18.30 6.35 -10.01
CA ALA A 41 -18.84 7.50 -9.30
C ALA A 41 -19.41 7.11 -7.93
N ASN A 42 -20.25 6.08 -7.87
CA ASN A 42 -20.83 5.59 -6.63
C ASN A 42 -19.77 5.07 -5.65
N ARG A 43 -18.73 4.40 -6.16
CA ARG A 43 -17.65 3.88 -5.34
C ARG A 43 -16.78 4.99 -4.76
N VAL A 44 -16.45 5.99 -5.57
CA VAL A 44 -15.71 7.18 -5.14
C VAL A 44 -16.52 7.97 -4.11
N GLN A 45 -17.82 8.17 -4.35
CA GLN A 45 -18.71 8.83 -3.40
C GLN A 45 -18.75 8.06 -2.06
N TYR A 46 -18.91 6.75 -2.09
CA TYR A 46 -18.90 5.93 -0.89
C TYR A 46 -17.63 6.12 -0.05
N PHE A 47 -16.45 6.02 -0.66
CA PHE A 47 -15.19 6.13 0.08
C PHE A 47 -14.82 7.56 0.50
N LYS A 48 -15.35 8.58 -0.17
CA LYS A 48 -15.03 9.98 0.15
C LYS A 48 -16.09 10.69 1.01
N GLN A 49 -17.34 10.29 0.93
CA GLN A 49 -18.47 11.02 1.52
C GLN A 49 -19.30 10.20 2.50
N ASP A 50 -19.40 8.89 2.31
CA ASP A 50 -20.11 8.02 3.25
C ASP A 50 -19.27 7.74 4.49
N ALA A 51 -19.84 7.93 5.68
CA ALA A 51 -19.11 7.77 6.93
C ALA A 51 -18.52 6.35 7.11
N LYS A 52 -19.24 5.31 6.65
CA LYS A 52 -18.74 3.91 6.70
C LYS A 52 -17.61 3.67 5.71
N GLY A 53 -17.74 4.23 4.50
CA GLY A 53 -16.71 4.14 3.47
C GLY A 53 -15.43 4.84 3.89
N VAL A 54 -15.53 6.05 4.42
CA VAL A 54 -14.41 6.82 4.96
C VAL A 54 -13.73 6.07 6.11
N ALA A 55 -14.50 5.55 7.07
CA ALA A 55 -13.93 4.77 8.19
C ALA A 55 -13.25 3.47 7.72
N THR A 56 -13.76 2.84 6.67
CA THR A 56 -13.14 1.65 6.06
C THR A 56 -11.81 2.00 5.39
N MET A 57 -11.77 3.11 4.66
CA MET A 57 -10.55 3.60 4.03
C MET A 57 -9.49 3.98 5.07
N CYS A 58 -9.88 4.71 6.12
CA CYS A 58 -8.96 5.10 7.20
C CYS A 58 -8.32 3.86 7.86
N ARG A 59 -9.12 2.85 8.21
CA ARG A 59 -8.59 1.60 8.80
C ARG A 59 -7.64 0.86 7.87
N ALA A 60 -7.94 0.81 6.57
CA ALA A 60 -7.06 0.19 5.60
C ALA A 60 -5.72 0.94 5.48
N MET A 61 -5.74 2.27 5.48
CA MET A 61 -4.54 3.10 5.45
C MET A 61 -3.72 2.98 6.74
N GLU A 62 -4.36 2.95 7.90
CA GLU A 62 -3.70 2.71 9.19
C GLU A 62 -3.00 1.36 9.20
N LYS A 63 -3.67 0.31 8.76
CA LYS A 63 -3.07 -1.03 8.65
C LYS A 63 -1.86 -1.04 7.73
N MET A 64 -1.95 -0.44 6.53
CA MET A 64 -0.82 -0.33 5.61
C MET A 64 0.36 0.43 6.23
N ARG A 65 0.08 1.53 6.94
CA ARG A 65 1.11 2.31 7.62
C ARG A 65 1.82 1.48 8.69
N ASP A 66 1.06 0.76 9.50
CA ASP A 66 1.59 -0.04 10.60
C ASP A 66 2.41 -1.23 10.07
N GLU A 67 1.94 -1.90 9.01
CA GLU A 67 2.67 -2.95 8.31
C GLU A 67 3.99 -2.42 7.73
N THR A 68 3.97 -1.28 7.04
CA THR A 68 5.18 -0.66 6.47
C THR A 68 6.16 -0.22 7.55
N ALA A 69 5.67 0.32 8.67
CA ALA A 69 6.51 0.69 9.80
C ALA A 69 7.20 -0.54 10.42
N HIS A 70 6.45 -1.64 10.59
CA HIS A 70 6.99 -2.89 11.11
C HIS A 70 8.03 -3.53 10.17
N GLU A 71 7.76 -3.56 8.87
CA GLU A 71 8.73 -4.02 7.86
C GLU A 71 10.03 -3.19 7.89
N THR A 72 9.91 -1.88 8.04
CA THR A 72 11.06 -0.98 8.16
C THR A 72 11.86 -1.27 9.43
N SER A 73 11.18 -1.49 10.55
CA SER A 73 11.80 -1.90 11.81
C SER A 73 12.59 -3.20 11.68
N ILE A 74 12.01 -4.19 10.99
CA ILE A 74 12.68 -5.47 10.71
C ILE A 74 13.95 -5.25 9.86
N LYS A 75 13.87 -4.48 8.78
CA LYS A 75 15.03 -4.16 7.93
C LYS A 75 16.15 -3.48 8.71
N ASN A 76 15.81 -2.49 9.51
CA ASN A 76 16.76 -1.78 10.37
C ASN A 76 17.40 -2.73 11.40
N ALA A 77 16.60 -3.59 12.03
CA ALA A 77 17.10 -4.56 12.98
C ALA A 77 18.09 -5.54 12.33
N MET A 78 17.81 -6.01 11.13
CA MET A 78 18.71 -6.90 10.39
C MET A 78 20.05 -6.22 10.10
N THR A 79 20.04 -4.97 9.65
CA THR A 79 21.27 -4.18 9.43
C THR A 79 22.06 -4.01 10.74
N MET A 80 21.39 -3.69 11.84
CA MET A 80 22.05 -3.54 13.15
C MET A 80 22.65 -4.85 13.67
N LEU A 81 21.99 -5.98 13.39
CA LEU A 81 22.52 -7.30 13.71
C LEU A 81 23.74 -7.68 12.85
N GLU A 82 23.78 -7.24 11.59
CA GLU A 82 24.94 -7.40 10.70
C GLU A 82 26.14 -6.58 11.22
N ASP A 83 25.88 -5.41 11.78
CA ASP A 83 26.88 -4.55 12.42
C ASP A 83 27.33 -5.08 13.80
N GLY A 84 26.79 -6.19 14.27
CA GLY A 84 27.16 -6.85 15.52
C GLY A 84 26.64 -6.16 16.78
N LEU A 85 25.55 -5.39 16.69
CA LEU A 85 24.93 -4.78 17.87
C LEU A 85 24.27 -5.85 18.76
N PRO A 86 24.35 -5.72 20.11
CA PRO A 86 23.66 -6.63 21.03
C PRO A 86 22.13 -6.51 20.92
N TYR A 87 21.42 -7.62 21.13
CA TYR A 87 19.98 -7.75 20.94
C TYR A 87 19.16 -6.67 21.67
N GLU A 88 19.56 -6.31 22.89
CA GLU A 88 18.88 -5.28 23.70
C GLU A 88 18.95 -3.89 23.03
N LYS A 89 20.08 -3.57 22.39
CA LYS A 89 20.22 -2.32 21.63
C LYS A 89 19.43 -2.34 20.35
N VAL A 90 19.49 -3.46 19.62
CA VAL A 90 18.70 -3.63 18.38
C VAL A 90 17.22 -3.51 18.68
N ALA A 91 16.71 -4.22 19.69
CA ALA A 91 15.31 -4.14 20.12
C ALA A 91 14.88 -2.71 20.45
N LYS A 92 15.71 -2.00 21.22
CA LYS A 92 15.44 -0.61 21.61
C LYS A 92 15.39 0.34 20.42
N TYR A 93 16.33 0.25 19.49
CA TYR A 93 16.45 1.18 18.35
C TYR A 93 15.49 0.87 17.21
N ALA A 94 15.23 -0.41 16.96
CA ALA A 94 14.28 -0.84 15.93
C ALA A 94 12.82 -0.83 16.42
N GLY A 95 12.57 -0.70 17.72
CA GLY A 95 11.22 -0.75 18.28
C GLY A 95 10.59 -2.16 18.21
N LEU A 96 11.40 -3.19 18.29
CA LEU A 96 11.00 -4.60 18.29
C LEU A 96 11.19 -5.23 19.69
N SER A 97 10.54 -6.36 19.94
CA SER A 97 10.81 -7.16 21.12
C SER A 97 12.17 -7.90 20.99
N ILE A 98 12.76 -8.28 22.12
CA ILE A 98 14.02 -9.04 22.12
C ILE A 98 13.82 -10.43 21.47
N GLU A 99 12.64 -11.03 21.65
CA GLU A 99 12.26 -12.29 21.04
C GLU A 99 12.24 -12.19 19.53
N GLU A 100 11.60 -11.16 18.96
CA GLU A 100 11.58 -10.90 17.52
C GLU A 100 13.00 -10.71 16.95
N VAL A 101 13.85 -9.96 17.66
CA VAL A 101 15.25 -9.75 17.24
C VAL A 101 16.04 -11.05 17.21
N LYS A 102 15.85 -11.93 18.19
CA LYS A 102 16.48 -13.26 18.21
C LYS A 102 16.01 -14.16 17.07
N GLU A 103 14.69 -14.11 16.76
CA GLU A 103 14.14 -14.87 15.63
C GLU A 103 14.66 -14.36 14.29
N LEU A 104 14.87 -13.05 14.15
CA LEU A 104 15.46 -12.47 12.94
C LEU A 104 16.92 -12.94 12.75
N ASP A 105 17.69 -12.98 13.82
CA ASP A 105 19.07 -13.46 13.75
C ASP A 105 19.14 -14.95 13.43
N ALA A 106 18.25 -15.76 13.98
CA ALA A 106 18.16 -17.20 13.69
C ALA A 106 17.73 -17.50 12.24
N LYS A 107 17.02 -16.59 11.58
CA LYS A 107 16.59 -16.72 10.17
C LYS A 107 17.61 -16.19 9.17
N LYS A 108 18.72 -15.62 9.60
CA LYS A 108 19.80 -15.23 8.70
C LYS A 108 20.31 -16.45 7.93
N PRO A 109 20.39 -16.38 6.59
CA PRO A 109 21.12 -17.39 5.84
C PRO A 109 22.58 -17.39 6.28
N ALA A 110 23.09 -18.57 6.49
CA ALA A 110 24.46 -18.77 6.89
C ALA A 110 25.47 -18.24 5.85
#